data_14ffa59c837c8bd0046816b8125c5651
#
_entry.id   14ffa59c837c8bd0046816b8125c5651
#
_cell.length_a   1.000
_cell.length_b   1.000
_cell.length_c   1.000
_cell.angle_alpha   90.00
_cell.angle_beta   90.00
_cell.angle_gamma   90.00
#
_symmetry.space_group_name_H-M   'P 1'
#
loop_
_entity.id
_entity.type
_entity.pdbx_description
1 polymer ?
#
loop_
_entity_poly.entity_id
_entity_poly.type
_entity_poly.pdbx_seq_one_letter_code
_entity_poly.pdbx_strand_id
1 'polypeptide(L)'
;MQIRPLKTLDDCRRVAELEKTVWGYTDAEDVVPPPVLIVSIKRGGVLLGSFDDAGEMNGFVYSIPALKDGRPSQWSHMLGVTPEARLRGVGTKLKLAQREQTLAMGLDLIEWTYDPLQALNAHLNFTKLGIIVEEYEENIYGESTSPLHRGTPTDRFVAEWKLREPHVERRIAQGGAVRLKDMSVAHAPVVNRSREGRSWIEPLEGDLSLQDRRLLVEIPTGFSEMLSSAPDLALAWRLTTRRIFQTYLAHGYRVVDFFLSRETGRGQYLLAQKKL
;
A
#
# COMPACT_ATOMS: atom_id res chain seq x y z
N MET A 1 -23.31 -6.72 -1.84
CA MET A 1 -22.20 -5.87 -2.35
C MET A 1 -21.85 -6.28 -3.76
N GLN A 2 -21.86 -5.36 -4.72
CA GLN A 2 -21.56 -5.55 -6.15
C GLN A 2 -20.36 -4.69 -6.56
N ILE A 3 -19.47 -5.25 -7.38
CA ILE A 3 -18.39 -4.47 -8.03
C ILE A 3 -18.66 -4.41 -9.52
N ARG A 4 -18.61 -3.21 -10.11
CA ARG A 4 -18.81 -3.02 -11.55
C ARG A 4 -17.87 -1.95 -12.13
N PRO A 5 -17.57 -2.02 -13.43
CA PRO A 5 -16.92 -0.94 -14.15
C PRO A 5 -17.73 0.35 -14.11
N LEU A 6 -17.04 1.47 -13.96
CA LEU A 6 -17.58 2.82 -14.07
C LEU A 6 -17.24 3.35 -15.46
N LYS A 7 -18.24 3.79 -16.23
CA LYS A 7 -18.07 4.09 -17.67
C LYS A 7 -18.60 5.44 -18.09
N THR A 8 -19.39 6.09 -17.26
CA THR A 8 -20.07 7.35 -17.57
C THR A 8 -19.39 8.53 -16.87
N LEU A 9 -19.64 9.73 -17.36
CA LEU A 9 -19.18 10.95 -16.69
C LEU A 9 -19.83 11.11 -15.30
N ASP A 10 -21.07 10.63 -15.11
CA ASP A 10 -21.74 10.65 -13.82
C ASP A 10 -21.10 9.67 -12.84
N ASP A 11 -20.69 8.48 -13.30
CA ASP A 11 -19.86 7.58 -12.48
C ASP A 11 -18.57 8.30 -12.01
N CYS A 12 -17.88 9.02 -12.92
CA CYS A 12 -16.67 9.76 -12.59
C CYS A 12 -16.92 10.91 -11.59
N ARG A 13 -18.05 11.59 -11.68
CA ARG A 13 -18.46 12.62 -10.69
C ARG A 13 -18.66 12.01 -9.30
N ARG A 14 -19.33 10.85 -9.23
CA ARG A 14 -19.50 10.11 -7.97
C ARG A 14 -18.15 9.70 -7.36
N VAL A 15 -17.17 9.30 -8.18
CA VAL A 15 -15.83 9.02 -7.71
C VAL A 15 -15.17 10.26 -7.11
N ALA A 16 -15.24 11.42 -7.79
CA ALA A 16 -14.69 12.67 -7.30
C ALA A 16 -15.30 13.11 -5.94
N GLU A 17 -16.60 12.90 -5.74
CA GLU A 17 -17.22 13.15 -4.42
C GLU A 17 -16.78 12.14 -3.37
N LEU A 18 -16.58 10.87 -3.77
CA LEU A 18 -16.10 9.86 -2.85
C LEU A 18 -14.63 10.08 -2.44
N GLU A 19 -13.79 10.65 -3.33
CA GLU A 19 -12.42 11.08 -3.00
C GLU A 19 -12.40 12.06 -1.84
N LYS A 20 -13.27 13.09 -1.87
CA LYS A 20 -13.39 14.06 -0.78
C LYS A 20 -13.75 13.40 0.55
N THR A 21 -14.70 12.46 0.52
CA THR A 21 -15.15 11.74 1.72
C THR A 21 -14.04 10.84 2.29
N VAL A 22 -13.30 10.14 1.42
CA VAL A 22 -12.30 9.13 1.82
C VAL A 22 -11.03 9.76 2.38
N TRP A 23 -10.57 10.85 1.74
CA TRP A 23 -9.29 11.50 2.08
C TRP A 23 -9.44 12.85 2.78
N GLY A 24 -10.67 13.35 2.93
CA GLY A 24 -10.93 14.63 3.59
C GLY A 24 -10.42 15.82 2.77
N TYR A 25 -10.37 15.69 1.44
CA TYR A 25 -9.93 16.78 0.58
C TYR A 25 -10.91 17.95 0.63
N THR A 26 -10.39 19.15 0.85
CA THR A 26 -11.15 20.41 0.83
C THR A 26 -10.93 21.18 -0.47
N ASP A 27 -9.76 20.99 -1.10
CA ASP A 27 -9.36 21.70 -2.29
C ASP A 27 -9.65 20.89 -3.56
N ALA A 28 -10.08 21.59 -4.61
CA ALA A 28 -10.37 20.95 -5.89
C ALA A 28 -9.11 20.39 -6.58
N GLU A 29 -7.94 20.92 -6.24
CA GLU A 29 -6.65 20.49 -6.79
C GLU A 29 -6.23 19.09 -6.32
N ASP A 30 -6.73 18.65 -5.17
CA ASP A 30 -6.44 17.32 -4.61
C ASP A 30 -7.29 16.21 -5.23
N VAL A 31 -8.38 16.55 -5.92
CA VAL A 31 -9.35 15.62 -6.51
C VAL A 31 -9.03 15.38 -7.98
N VAL A 32 -9.03 14.12 -8.43
CA VAL A 32 -8.86 13.83 -9.85
C VAL A 32 -10.08 14.29 -10.65
N PRO A 33 -9.94 15.25 -11.59
CA PRO A 33 -11.06 15.79 -12.32
C PRO A 33 -11.84 14.72 -13.11
N PRO A 34 -13.18 14.69 -13.09
CA PRO A 34 -13.99 13.73 -13.86
C PRO A 34 -13.64 13.64 -15.35
N PRO A 35 -13.25 14.74 -16.06
CA PRO A 35 -12.76 14.65 -17.44
C PRO A 35 -11.48 13.82 -17.60
N VAL A 36 -10.59 13.84 -16.61
CA VAL A 36 -9.37 13.01 -16.61
C VAL A 36 -9.73 11.54 -16.43
N LEU A 37 -10.60 11.22 -15.48
CA LEU A 37 -11.10 9.86 -15.24
C LEU A 37 -11.72 9.27 -16.52
N ILE A 38 -12.65 10.01 -17.17
CA ILE A 38 -13.36 9.50 -18.35
C ILE A 38 -12.42 9.29 -19.56
N VAL A 39 -11.42 10.16 -19.75
CA VAL A 39 -10.44 9.97 -20.82
C VAL A 39 -9.53 8.77 -20.50
N SER A 40 -9.08 8.64 -19.28
CA SER A 40 -8.22 7.53 -18.84
C SER A 40 -8.89 6.18 -19.10
N ILE A 41 -10.14 5.97 -18.67
CA ILE A 41 -10.83 4.69 -18.88
C ILE A 41 -11.09 4.38 -20.36
N LYS A 42 -11.27 5.41 -21.21
CA LYS A 42 -11.37 5.23 -22.66
C LYS A 42 -10.03 4.89 -23.31
N ARG A 43 -8.91 5.05 -22.62
CA ARG A 43 -7.55 4.81 -23.10
C ARG A 43 -6.83 3.67 -22.39
N GLY A 44 -7.61 2.75 -21.77
CA GLY A 44 -7.07 1.55 -21.13
C GLY A 44 -6.85 1.68 -19.62
N GLY A 45 -7.32 2.76 -19.00
CA GLY A 45 -7.41 2.83 -17.54
C GLY A 45 -8.52 1.95 -16.99
N VAL A 46 -8.38 1.50 -15.76
CA VAL A 46 -9.39 0.70 -15.05
C VAL A 46 -10.03 1.57 -13.97
N LEU A 47 -11.36 1.69 -13.99
CA LEU A 47 -12.13 2.35 -12.94
C LEU A 47 -13.30 1.45 -12.53
N LEU A 48 -13.27 0.98 -11.28
CA LEU A 48 -14.26 0.08 -10.70
C LEU A 48 -14.88 0.72 -9.45
N GLY A 49 -16.18 0.61 -9.32
CA GLY A 49 -16.91 0.99 -8.11
C GLY A 49 -17.44 -0.21 -7.36
N SER A 50 -17.39 -0.16 -6.04
CA SER A 50 -18.09 -1.07 -5.14
C SER A 50 -19.37 -0.42 -4.64
N PHE A 51 -20.46 -1.18 -4.68
CA PHE A 51 -21.79 -0.73 -4.28
C PHE A 51 -22.34 -1.64 -3.18
N ASP A 52 -23.00 -1.04 -2.21
CA ASP A 52 -23.70 -1.78 -1.16
C ASP A 52 -25.06 -2.33 -1.66
N ASP A 53 -25.84 -2.92 -0.76
CA ASP A 53 -27.13 -3.51 -1.11
C ASP A 53 -28.23 -2.46 -1.32
N ALA A 54 -28.00 -1.20 -0.92
CA ALA A 54 -28.85 -0.06 -1.22
C ALA A 54 -28.50 0.61 -2.59
N GLY A 55 -27.41 0.18 -3.23
CA GLY A 55 -26.91 0.74 -4.49
C GLY A 55 -26.02 1.97 -4.32
N GLU A 56 -25.60 2.28 -3.08
CA GLU A 56 -24.69 3.39 -2.82
C GLU A 56 -23.22 2.97 -3.00
N MET A 57 -22.43 3.86 -3.63
CA MET A 57 -21.02 3.62 -3.88
C MET A 57 -20.24 3.77 -2.56
N ASN A 58 -19.62 2.68 -2.08
CA ASN A 58 -18.87 2.64 -0.84
C ASN A 58 -17.37 2.42 -1.01
N GLY A 59 -16.90 2.37 -2.26
CA GLY A 59 -15.47 2.28 -2.58
C GLY A 59 -15.23 2.27 -4.08
N PHE A 60 -13.99 2.57 -4.46
CA PHE A 60 -13.55 2.53 -5.85
C PHE A 60 -12.05 2.19 -5.93
N VAL A 61 -11.63 1.72 -7.10
CA VAL A 61 -10.22 1.60 -7.50
C VAL A 61 -10.04 2.19 -8.89
N TYR A 62 -8.98 2.97 -9.06
CA TYR A 62 -8.64 3.64 -10.31
C TYR A 62 -7.20 3.37 -10.69
N SER A 63 -6.97 3.01 -11.94
CA SER A 63 -5.63 2.94 -12.53
C SER A 63 -5.56 3.60 -13.90
N ILE A 64 -4.39 4.07 -14.22
CA ILE A 64 -4.03 4.65 -15.52
C ILE A 64 -3.09 3.69 -16.26
N PRO A 65 -3.08 3.69 -17.62
CA PRO A 65 -2.07 3.02 -18.39
C PRO A 65 -0.68 3.56 -18.04
N ALA A 66 0.28 2.67 -17.92
CA ALA A 66 1.66 3.00 -17.57
C ALA A 66 2.64 2.17 -18.39
N LEU A 67 3.92 2.51 -18.26
CA LEU A 67 5.04 1.75 -18.80
C LEU A 67 6.05 1.49 -17.69
N LYS A 68 6.47 0.22 -17.54
CA LYS A 68 7.61 -0.17 -16.70
C LYS A 68 8.68 -0.76 -17.61
N ASP A 69 9.85 -0.14 -17.67
CA ASP A 69 10.96 -0.57 -18.52
C ASP A 69 10.54 -0.80 -19.99
N GLY A 70 9.71 0.11 -20.53
CA GLY A 70 9.18 0.05 -21.89
C GLY A 70 8.07 -0.97 -22.11
N ARG A 71 7.61 -1.70 -21.10
CA ARG A 71 6.51 -2.65 -21.17
C ARG A 71 5.22 -2.06 -20.64
N PRO A 72 4.07 -2.25 -21.32
CA PRO A 72 2.80 -1.80 -20.82
C PRO A 72 2.44 -2.41 -19.46
N SER A 73 1.97 -1.56 -18.55
CA SER A 73 1.50 -1.92 -17.21
C SER A 73 0.30 -1.05 -16.81
N GLN A 74 -0.19 -1.24 -15.60
CA GLN A 74 -1.17 -0.36 -14.97
C GLN A 74 -0.55 0.31 -13.74
N TRP A 75 -0.72 1.63 -13.63
CA TRP A 75 -0.44 2.35 -12.40
C TRP A 75 -1.74 2.53 -11.62
N SER A 76 -1.90 1.82 -10.50
CA SER A 76 -3.09 1.94 -9.64
C SER A 76 -2.98 3.22 -8.82
N HIS A 77 -3.59 4.27 -9.33
CA HIS A 77 -3.46 5.62 -8.79
C HIS A 77 -4.21 5.78 -7.45
N MET A 78 -5.43 5.22 -7.35
CA MET A 78 -6.26 5.36 -6.15
C MET A 78 -6.98 4.07 -5.79
N LEU A 79 -7.11 3.83 -4.49
CA LEU A 79 -8.02 2.86 -3.90
C LEU A 79 -8.70 3.53 -2.71
N GLY A 80 -9.96 3.88 -2.85
CA GLY A 80 -10.77 4.53 -1.81
C GLY A 80 -11.87 3.61 -1.28
N VAL A 81 -12.06 3.59 0.04
CA VAL A 81 -13.17 2.89 0.71
C VAL A 81 -13.70 3.80 1.81
N THR A 82 -15.01 4.00 1.86
CA THR A 82 -15.64 4.84 2.89
C THR A 82 -15.33 4.32 4.30
N PRO A 83 -15.27 5.19 5.31
CA PRO A 83 -15.00 4.79 6.68
C PRO A 83 -15.88 3.62 7.16
N GLU A 84 -17.16 3.63 6.84
CA GLU A 84 -18.17 2.64 7.25
C GLU A 84 -17.97 1.27 6.58
N ALA A 85 -17.34 1.26 5.40
CA ALA A 85 -17.07 0.05 4.61
C ALA A 85 -15.65 -0.50 4.82
N ARG A 86 -14.78 0.23 5.55
CA ARG A 86 -13.43 -0.24 5.87
C ARG A 86 -13.46 -1.52 6.69
N LEU A 87 -12.40 -2.31 6.60
CA LEU A 87 -12.22 -3.60 7.29
C LEU A 87 -13.25 -4.69 6.93
N ARG A 88 -14.17 -4.43 5.99
CA ARG A 88 -15.16 -5.41 5.49
C ARG A 88 -14.69 -6.13 4.21
N GLY A 89 -13.41 -5.99 3.86
CA GLY A 89 -12.80 -6.65 2.69
C GLY A 89 -13.08 -5.98 1.34
N VAL A 90 -13.73 -4.79 1.33
CA VAL A 90 -14.06 -4.06 0.10
C VAL A 90 -12.81 -3.74 -0.72
N GLY A 91 -11.76 -3.20 -0.08
CA GLY A 91 -10.51 -2.87 -0.77
C GLY A 91 -9.83 -4.09 -1.41
N THR A 92 -9.81 -5.24 -0.72
CA THR A 92 -9.28 -6.49 -1.29
C THR A 92 -10.07 -6.92 -2.53
N LYS A 93 -11.40 -6.89 -2.46
CA LYS A 93 -12.26 -7.29 -3.58
C LYS A 93 -12.11 -6.34 -4.77
N LEU A 94 -11.98 -5.03 -4.54
CA LEU A 94 -11.70 -4.05 -5.60
C LEU A 94 -10.35 -4.32 -6.27
N LYS A 95 -9.28 -4.60 -5.50
CA LYS A 95 -7.97 -4.96 -6.07
C LYS A 95 -8.03 -6.27 -6.87
N LEU A 96 -8.75 -7.28 -6.40
CA LEU A 96 -8.91 -8.52 -7.15
C LEU A 96 -9.68 -8.30 -8.46
N ALA A 97 -10.75 -7.50 -8.46
CA ALA A 97 -11.47 -7.13 -9.66
C ALA A 97 -10.60 -6.30 -10.63
N GLN A 98 -9.76 -5.40 -10.10
CA GLN A 98 -8.76 -4.68 -10.90
C GLN A 98 -7.76 -5.64 -11.56
N ARG A 99 -7.27 -6.65 -10.82
CA ARG A 99 -6.40 -7.70 -11.36
C ARG A 99 -7.05 -8.42 -12.55
N GLU A 100 -8.29 -8.88 -12.39
CA GLU A 100 -9.00 -9.59 -13.46
C GLU A 100 -9.15 -8.73 -14.73
N GLN A 101 -9.49 -7.46 -14.59
CA GLN A 101 -9.57 -6.56 -15.74
C GLN A 101 -8.20 -6.32 -16.39
N THR A 102 -7.14 -6.13 -15.60
CA THR A 102 -5.79 -5.95 -16.11
C THR A 102 -5.30 -7.19 -16.87
N LEU A 103 -5.55 -8.39 -16.34
CA LEU A 103 -5.22 -9.66 -17.01
C LEU A 103 -6.01 -9.84 -18.31
N ALA A 104 -7.29 -9.45 -18.34
CA ALA A 104 -8.12 -9.50 -19.54
C ALA A 104 -7.63 -8.54 -20.65
N MET A 105 -6.89 -7.49 -20.30
CA MET A 105 -6.22 -6.58 -21.24
C MET A 105 -4.88 -7.13 -21.75
N GLY A 106 -4.46 -8.33 -21.31
CA GLY A 106 -3.17 -8.94 -21.64
C GLY A 106 -1.99 -8.39 -20.84
N LEU A 107 -2.24 -7.61 -19.80
CA LEU A 107 -1.22 -7.04 -18.92
C LEU A 107 -1.05 -7.91 -17.66
N ASP A 108 0.17 -7.97 -17.13
CA ASP A 108 0.51 -8.83 -15.98
C ASP A 108 1.19 -8.08 -14.82
N LEU A 109 1.28 -6.74 -14.91
CA LEU A 109 1.85 -5.90 -13.88
C LEU A 109 0.91 -4.75 -13.51
N ILE A 110 0.70 -4.58 -12.20
CA ILE A 110 0.10 -3.38 -11.60
C ILE A 110 1.07 -2.82 -10.58
N GLU A 111 1.32 -1.51 -10.64
CA GLU A 111 2.18 -0.80 -9.70
C GLU A 111 1.38 0.29 -8.97
N TRP A 112 1.82 0.65 -7.77
CA TRP A 112 1.31 1.81 -7.02
C TRP A 112 2.25 2.20 -5.91
N THR A 113 2.06 3.40 -5.36
CA THR A 113 2.76 3.80 -4.14
C THR A 113 1.87 3.67 -2.90
N TYR A 114 2.49 3.39 -1.77
CA TYR A 114 1.85 3.49 -0.47
C TYR A 114 2.86 3.86 0.62
N ASP A 115 2.37 4.44 1.71
CA ASP A 115 3.20 4.83 2.85
C ASP A 115 3.69 3.59 3.62
N PRO A 116 5.02 3.37 3.74
CA PRO A 116 5.60 2.22 4.45
C PRO A 116 5.18 2.09 5.91
N LEU A 117 4.77 3.18 6.56
CA LEU A 117 4.35 3.16 7.96
C LEU A 117 2.85 2.86 8.17
N GLN A 118 2.09 2.70 7.07
CA GLN A 118 0.68 2.29 7.13
C GLN A 118 0.54 0.76 7.21
N ALA A 119 0.58 0.22 8.42
CA ALA A 119 0.60 -1.23 8.67
C ALA A 119 -0.59 -2.00 8.07
N LEU A 120 -1.78 -1.41 8.02
CA LEU A 120 -2.97 -2.03 7.41
C LEU A 120 -2.83 -2.12 5.88
N ASN A 121 -2.23 -1.09 5.24
CA ASN A 121 -1.93 -1.12 3.81
C ASN A 121 -0.84 -2.16 3.51
N ALA A 122 0.21 -2.22 4.33
CA ALA A 122 1.24 -3.25 4.22
C ALA A 122 0.64 -4.67 4.34
N HIS A 123 -0.24 -4.90 5.31
CA HIS A 123 -0.93 -6.17 5.47
C HIS A 123 -1.79 -6.53 4.24
N LEU A 124 -2.57 -5.59 3.69
CA LEU A 124 -3.30 -5.80 2.45
C LEU A 124 -2.35 -6.17 1.32
N ASN A 125 -1.33 -5.37 1.11
CA ASN A 125 -0.42 -5.45 -0.02
C ASN A 125 0.39 -6.76 -0.04
N PHE A 126 1.08 -7.09 1.05
CA PHE A 126 1.90 -8.29 1.11
C PHE A 126 1.09 -9.55 1.44
N THR A 127 0.29 -9.49 2.52
CA THR A 127 -0.36 -10.71 3.04
C THR A 127 -1.52 -11.15 2.17
N LYS A 128 -2.31 -10.20 1.61
CA LYS A 128 -3.49 -10.54 0.78
C LYS A 128 -3.16 -10.61 -0.70
N LEU A 129 -2.37 -9.66 -1.22
CA LEU A 129 -2.11 -9.52 -2.64
C LEU A 129 -0.78 -10.16 -3.08
N GLY A 130 0.22 -10.25 -2.19
CA GLY A 130 1.52 -10.84 -2.51
C GLY A 130 2.40 -9.96 -3.38
N ILE A 131 2.40 -8.64 -3.13
CA ILE A 131 3.31 -7.71 -3.82
C ILE A 131 4.77 -7.94 -3.41
N ILE A 132 5.67 -7.36 -4.18
CA ILE A 132 7.04 -7.11 -3.79
C ILE A 132 7.34 -5.60 -3.86
N VAL A 133 8.39 -5.16 -3.16
CA VAL A 133 8.90 -3.78 -3.23
C VAL A 133 10.40 -3.82 -3.44
N GLU A 134 10.86 -3.10 -4.46
CA GLU A 134 12.27 -2.94 -4.78
C GLU A 134 12.71 -1.46 -4.79
N GLU A 135 11.76 -0.53 -4.65
CA GLU A 135 11.95 0.89 -4.80
C GLU A 135 11.33 1.67 -3.64
N TYR A 136 12.07 2.67 -3.15
CA TYR A 136 11.66 3.60 -2.10
C TYR A 136 11.78 5.03 -2.60
N GLU A 137 10.68 5.73 -2.65
CA GLU A 137 10.60 7.12 -3.06
C GLU A 137 10.54 8.03 -1.84
N GLU A 138 11.54 8.89 -1.71
CA GLU A 138 11.59 9.88 -0.65
C GLU A 138 10.76 11.10 -1.00
N ASN A 139 9.79 11.43 -0.15
CA ASN A 139 8.99 12.67 -0.24
C ASN A 139 8.42 12.97 -1.64
N ILE A 140 7.98 11.93 -2.36
CA ILE A 140 7.59 11.99 -3.77
C ILE A 140 6.47 13.02 -4.06
N TYR A 141 5.58 13.27 -3.10
CA TYR A 141 4.48 14.22 -3.26
C TYR A 141 4.75 15.59 -2.60
N GLY A 142 5.95 15.79 -2.05
CA GLY A 142 6.32 17.04 -1.39
C GLY A 142 5.49 17.31 -0.13
N GLU A 143 5.29 18.58 0.18
CA GLU A 143 4.41 19.01 1.25
C GLU A 143 2.96 18.73 0.86
N SER A 144 2.23 18.01 1.72
CA SER A 144 0.83 17.66 1.49
C SER A 144 -0.05 18.31 2.56
N THR A 145 -1.13 18.94 2.10
CA THR A 145 -2.18 19.48 2.99
C THR A 145 -3.08 18.39 3.57
N SER A 146 -2.98 17.16 3.03
CA SER A 146 -3.80 16.04 3.48
C SER A 146 -3.59 15.74 4.96
N PRO A 147 -4.66 15.57 5.74
CA PRO A 147 -4.60 15.12 7.13
C PRO A 147 -3.82 13.81 7.35
N LEU A 148 -3.65 13.01 6.28
CA LEU A 148 -2.92 11.76 6.32
C LEU A 148 -1.39 11.92 6.45
N HIS A 149 -0.84 13.09 6.15
CA HIS A 149 0.60 13.35 6.19
C HIS A 149 1.01 14.29 7.32
N ARG A 150 0.17 15.24 7.70
CA ARG A 150 0.34 16.18 8.84
C ARG A 150 1.77 16.68 9.03
N GLY A 151 2.39 17.17 7.94
CA GLY A 151 3.73 17.75 7.99
C GLY A 151 4.89 16.75 8.06
N THR A 152 4.63 15.44 7.94
CA THR A 152 5.71 14.46 7.73
C THR A 152 5.99 14.27 6.24
N PRO A 153 7.26 13.96 5.85
CA PRO A 153 7.57 13.66 4.46
C PRO A 153 6.72 12.54 3.88
N THR A 154 6.35 12.69 2.60
CA THR A 154 5.47 11.76 1.88
C THR A 154 6.24 10.59 1.24
N ASP A 155 7.02 9.89 2.05
CA ASP A 155 7.78 8.73 1.60
C ASP A 155 6.87 7.59 1.16
N ARG A 156 7.27 6.88 0.11
CA ARG A 156 6.50 5.79 -0.47
C ARG A 156 7.35 4.58 -0.80
N PHE A 157 6.77 3.40 -0.61
CA PHE A 157 7.18 2.21 -1.35
C PHE A 157 6.50 2.20 -2.71
N VAL A 158 7.22 1.78 -3.76
CA VAL A 158 6.63 1.42 -5.04
C VAL A 158 6.33 -0.08 -5.00
N ALA A 159 5.05 -0.39 -4.96
CA ALA A 159 4.56 -1.77 -4.93
C ALA A 159 4.51 -2.33 -6.36
N GLU A 160 5.11 -3.49 -6.58
CA GLU A 160 4.98 -4.27 -7.80
C GLU A 160 4.08 -5.48 -7.57
N TRP A 161 2.96 -5.56 -8.26
CA TRP A 161 2.06 -6.71 -8.24
C TRP A 161 2.15 -7.46 -9.56
N LYS A 162 3.01 -8.47 -9.60
CA LYS A 162 3.23 -9.35 -10.75
C LYS A 162 2.14 -10.41 -10.79
N LEU A 163 1.07 -10.15 -11.53
CA LEU A 163 -0.24 -10.79 -11.42
C LEU A 163 -0.23 -12.30 -11.68
N ARG A 164 0.72 -12.81 -12.47
CA ARG A 164 0.85 -14.23 -12.84
C ARG A 164 1.91 -14.99 -12.05
N GLU A 165 2.59 -14.32 -11.11
CA GLU A 165 3.60 -15.00 -10.30
C GLU A 165 2.99 -16.05 -9.37
N PRO A 166 3.58 -17.25 -9.27
CA PRO A 166 3.00 -18.34 -8.48
C PRO A 166 2.76 -18.00 -7.00
N HIS A 167 3.59 -17.12 -6.42
CA HIS A 167 3.39 -16.69 -5.04
C HIS A 167 2.17 -15.78 -4.90
N VAL A 168 1.88 -14.92 -5.89
CA VAL A 168 0.68 -14.06 -5.93
C VAL A 168 -0.58 -14.93 -6.02
N GLU A 169 -0.58 -15.91 -6.93
CA GLU A 169 -1.72 -16.81 -7.10
C GLU A 169 -2.00 -17.62 -5.82
N ARG A 170 -0.94 -18.13 -5.17
CA ARG A 170 -1.08 -18.80 -3.86
C ARG A 170 -1.66 -17.89 -2.77
N ARG A 171 -1.18 -16.64 -2.67
CA ARG A 171 -1.71 -15.66 -1.69
C ARG A 171 -3.19 -15.40 -1.90
N ILE A 172 -3.60 -15.18 -3.13
CA ILE A 172 -5.00 -14.92 -3.48
C ILE A 172 -5.87 -16.15 -3.17
N ALA A 173 -5.45 -17.34 -3.58
CA ALA A 173 -6.18 -18.59 -3.35
C ALA A 173 -6.35 -18.90 -1.85
N GLN A 174 -5.38 -18.54 -1.02
CA GLN A 174 -5.41 -18.76 0.43
C GLN A 174 -6.13 -17.63 1.20
N GLY A 175 -6.64 -16.61 0.51
CA GLY A 175 -7.28 -15.45 1.14
C GLY A 175 -6.37 -14.71 2.13
N GLY A 176 -5.04 -14.86 1.99
CA GLY A 176 -4.05 -14.30 2.90
C GLY A 176 -3.92 -15.04 4.24
N ALA A 177 -4.42 -16.26 4.36
CA ALA A 177 -4.26 -17.10 5.56
C ALA A 177 -2.87 -17.76 5.62
N VAL A 178 -1.81 -17.01 5.36
CA VAL A 178 -0.44 -17.52 5.50
C VAL A 178 -0.03 -17.44 6.96
N ARG A 179 0.05 -18.60 7.61
CA ARG A 179 0.74 -18.71 8.90
C ARG A 179 2.24 -18.78 8.64
N LEU A 180 3.01 -18.01 9.41
CA LEU A 180 4.45 -18.16 9.55
C LEU A 180 4.79 -19.57 10.04
N LYS A 181 4.85 -20.54 9.11
CA LYS A 181 5.38 -21.88 9.40
C LYS A 181 6.84 -22.02 8.94
N ASP A 182 7.37 -20.99 8.29
CA ASP A 182 8.77 -21.02 7.84
C ASP A 182 9.68 -20.62 9.00
N MET A 183 10.28 -21.61 9.64
CA MET A 183 11.26 -21.45 10.73
C MET A 183 12.40 -20.49 10.35
N SER A 184 12.69 -20.33 9.06
CA SER A 184 13.75 -19.42 8.60
C SER A 184 13.39 -17.94 8.75
N VAL A 185 12.10 -17.61 8.84
CA VAL A 185 11.63 -16.24 9.12
C VAL A 185 11.63 -15.96 10.62
N ALA A 186 11.30 -16.95 11.43
CA ALA A 186 11.29 -16.83 12.89
C ALA A 186 12.67 -16.51 13.49
N HIS A 187 13.74 -16.82 12.77
CA HIS A 187 15.13 -16.57 13.17
C HIS A 187 15.81 -15.42 12.42
N ALA A 188 15.09 -14.70 11.54
CA ALA A 188 15.65 -13.56 10.85
C ALA A 188 15.97 -12.43 11.86
N PRO A 189 17.18 -11.84 11.83
CA PRO A 189 17.49 -10.73 12.72
C PRO A 189 16.63 -9.50 12.41
N VAL A 190 16.30 -8.76 13.47
CA VAL A 190 15.55 -7.52 13.39
C VAL A 190 16.54 -6.37 13.29
N VAL A 191 16.47 -5.61 12.21
CA VAL A 191 17.36 -4.47 11.92
C VAL A 191 17.19 -3.36 12.95
N ASN A 192 15.93 -2.98 13.21
CA ASN A 192 15.56 -1.97 14.19
C ASN A 192 14.59 -2.58 15.20
N ARG A 193 14.99 -2.61 16.45
CA ARG A 193 14.06 -2.95 17.52
C ARG A 193 13.32 -1.68 17.96
N SER A 194 12.17 -1.88 18.56
CA SER A 194 11.44 -0.81 19.24
C SER A 194 11.40 -1.08 20.75
N ARG A 195 11.24 -0.02 21.52
CA ARG A 195 11.02 -0.13 22.97
C ARG A 195 9.62 0.35 23.32
N GLU A 196 9.11 -0.12 24.45
CA GLU A 196 7.86 0.39 25.00
C GLU A 196 8.09 1.83 25.49
N GLY A 197 7.24 2.75 25.01
CA GLY A 197 7.11 4.11 25.52
C GLY A 197 5.84 4.25 26.36
N ARG A 198 5.48 5.49 26.76
CA ARG A 198 4.29 5.74 27.61
C ARG A 198 2.98 5.38 26.90
N SER A 199 2.82 5.78 25.65
CA SER A 199 1.59 5.59 24.86
C SER A 199 1.84 4.88 23.53
N TRP A 200 3.07 4.94 23.02
CA TRP A 200 3.49 4.42 21.74
C TRP A 200 4.84 3.69 21.87
N ILE A 201 5.06 2.73 21.01
CA ILE A 201 6.41 2.17 20.84
C ILE A 201 7.32 3.20 20.18
N GLU A 202 8.57 3.23 20.61
CA GLU A 202 9.58 4.17 20.12
C GLU A 202 10.64 3.44 19.28
N PRO A 203 11.09 4.01 18.15
CA PRO A 203 12.11 3.39 17.35
C PRO A 203 13.46 3.43 18.07
N LEU A 204 14.22 2.34 17.97
CA LEU A 204 15.64 2.33 18.28
C LEU A 204 16.43 2.46 16.98
N GLU A 205 17.68 2.88 17.10
CA GLU A 205 18.60 2.95 15.98
C GLU A 205 18.78 1.55 15.34
N GLY A 206 18.76 1.49 14.01
CA GLY A 206 18.89 0.24 13.27
C GLY A 206 20.34 -0.18 13.09
N ASP A 207 20.60 -1.48 13.20
CA ASP A 207 21.89 -2.07 12.83
C ASP A 207 21.94 -2.27 11.31
N LEU A 208 22.60 -1.35 10.61
CA LEU A 208 22.76 -1.39 9.16
C LEU A 208 23.92 -2.29 8.68
N SER A 209 24.64 -2.94 9.59
CA SER A 209 25.75 -3.83 9.27
C SER A 209 25.32 -5.28 8.98
N LEU A 210 24.05 -5.62 9.25
CA LEU A 210 23.52 -6.97 9.06
C LEU A 210 23.53 -7.36 7.57
N GLN A 211 23.99 -8.60 7.29
CA GLN A 211 24.10 -9.13 5.92
C GLN A 211 23.38 -10.48 5.73
N ASP A 212 22.51 -10.81 6.66
CA ASP A 212 21.73 -12.05 6.60
C ASP A 212 20.83 -12.09 5.37
N ARG A 213 20.62 -13.26 4.80
CA ARG A 213 19.74 -13.44 3.62
C ARG A 213 18.33 -12.92 3.81
N ARG A 214 17.87 -12.85 5.05
CA ARG A 214 16.56 -12.36 5.45
C ARG A 214 16.69 -11.48 6.67
N LEU A 215 16.02 -10.34 6.66
CA LEU A 215 16.02 -9.36 7.73
C LEU A 215 14.59 -8.94 8.03
N LEU A 216 14.33 -8.55 9.27
CA LEU A 216 13.06 -7.98 9.69
C LEU A 216 13.24 -6.49 10.00
N VAL A 217 12.26 -5.69 9.60
CA VAL A 217 12.20 -4.25 9.92
C VAL A 217 10.88 -3.95 10.63
N GLU A 218 10.96 -3.45 11.86
CA GLU A 218 9.79 -3.10 12.67
C GLU A 218 9.21 -1.74 12.29
N ILE A 219 7.87 -1.65 12.36
CA ILE A 219 7.09 -0.40 12.27
C ILE A 219 5.98 -0.40 13.32
N PRO A 220 5.47 0.78 13.74
CA PRO A 220 4.30 0.86 14.62
C PRO A 220 3.01 0.53 13.85
N THR A 221 2.00 -0.04 14.51
CA THR A 221 0.71 -0.33 13.89
C THR A 221 -0.25 0.84 13.88
N GLY A 222 -0.07 1.82 14.76
CA GLY A 222 -0.94 2.99 14.95
C GLY A 222 -0.34 4.30 14.41
N PHE A 223 0.36 4.25 13.27
CA PHE A 223 1.09 5.43 12.76
C PHE A 223 0.18 6.63 12.45
N SER A 224 -1.05 6.41 11.94
CA SER A 224 -1.98 7.49 11.65
C SER A 224 -2.42 8.26 12.91
N GLU A 225 -2.68 7.55 14.00
CA GLU A 225 -3.01 8.14 15.29
C GLU A 225 -1.79 8.84 15.92
N MET A 226 -0.60 8.26 15.73
CA MET A 226 0.67 8.83 16.18
C MET A 226 0.96 10.17 15.50
N LEU A 227 0.69 10.33 14.21
CA LEU A 227 0.81 11.61 13.49
C LEU A 227 0.05 12.75 14.16
N SER A 228 -1.09 12.44 14.81
CA SER A 228 -1.93 13.43 15.48
C SER A 228 -1.52 13.70 16.92
N SER A 229 -1.10 12.65 17.64
CA SER A 229 -0.90 12.68 19.10
C SER A 229 0.57 12.79 19.51
N ALA A 230 1.51 12.44 18.64
CA ALA A 230 2.94 12.43 18.90
C ALA A 230 3.73 12.68 17.60
N PRO A 231 3.63 13.87 16.95
CA PRO A 231 4.20 14.16 15.64
C PRO A 231 5.72 14.01 15.59
N ASP A 232 6.44 14.39 16.62
CA ASP A 232 7.90 14.24 16.69
C ASP A 232 8.31 12.76 16.68
N LEU A 233 7.54 11.91 17.37
CA LEU A 233 7.76 10.46 17.36
C LEU A 233 7.42 9.84 15.99
N ALA A 234 6.36 10.32 15.36
CA ALA A 234 6.02 9.90 14.00
C ALA A 234 7.13 10.27 13.00
N LEU A 235 7.71 11.48 13.13
CA LEU A 235 8.85 11.89 12.32
C LEU A 235 10.08 11.01 12.61
N ALA A 236 10.35 10.70 13.88
CA ALA A 236 11.46 9.81 14.25
C ALA A 236 11.30 8.42 13.61
N TRP A 237 10.10 7.82 13.62
CA TRP A 237 9.80 6.58 12.91
C TRP A 237 10.04 6.70 11.41
N ARG A 238 9.59 7.81 10.79
CA ARG A 238 9.76 8.08 9.36
C ARG A 238 11.25 8.08 8.97
N LEU A 239 12.06 8.87 9.68
CA LEU A 239 13.48 9.03 9.36
C LEU A 239 14.27 7.75 9.63
N THR A 240 13.98 7.04 10.73
CA THR A 240 14.64 5.75 11.04
C THR A 240 14.34 4.71 9.96
N THR A 241 13.07 4.52 9.60
CA THR A 241 12.69 3.51 8.61
C THR A 241 13.13 3.88 7.20
N ARG A 242 13.12 5.17 6.83
CA ARG A 242 13.69 5.68 5.56
C ARG A 242 15.12 5.20 5.39
N ARG A 243 15.99 5.53 6.36
CA ARG A 243 17.40 5.15 6.33
C ARG A 243 17.60 3.64 6.15
N ILE A 244 16.82 2.83 6.87
CA ILE A 244 16.90 1.38 6.79
C ILE A 244 16.48 0.88 5.40
N PHE A 245 15.31 1.28 4.90
CA PHE A 245 14.82 0.80 3.62
C PHE A 245 15.70 1.24 2.46
N GLN A 246 16.12 2.50 2.41
CA GLN A 246 17.05 2.99 1.39
C GLN A 246 18.36 2.21 1.39
N THR A 247 18.95 1.97 2.58
CA THR A 247 20.21 1.21 2.70
C THR A 247 20.05 -0.22 2.16
N TYR A 248 19.05 -0.95 2.62
CA TYR A 248 18.94 -2.36 2.25
C TYR A 248 18.44 -2.56 0.81
N LEU A 249 17.55 -1.72 0.29
CA LEU A 249 17.16 -1.78 -1.11
C LEU A 249 18.34 -1.49 -2.03
N ALA A 250 19.20 -0.49 -1.69
CA ALA A 250 20.44 -0.22 -2.42
C ALA A 250 21.45 -1.38 -2.36
N HIS A 251 21.43 -2.18 -1.30
CA HIS A 251 22.25 -3.39 -1.16
C HIS A 251 21.64 -4.64 -1.80
N GLY A 252 20.60 -4.48 -2.66
CA GLY A 252 20.02 -5.58 -3.42
C GLY A 252 19.01 -6.44 -2.65
N TYR A 253 18.52 -5.96 -1.50
CA TYR A 253 17.34 -6.57 -0.86
C TYR A 253 16.07 -6.09 -1.55
N ARG A 254 14.99 -6.85 -1.32
CA ARG A 254 13.63 -6.45 -1.65
C ARG A 254 12.72 -6.78 -0.48
N VAL A 255 11.64 -6.03 -0.31
CA VAL A 255 10.60 -6.36 0.66
C VAL A 255 9.66 -7.39 0.04
N VAL A 256 9.45 -8.51 0.73
CA VAL A 256 8.73 -9.67 0.17
C VAL A 256 7.54 -10.12 1.01
N ASP A 257 7.44 -9.68 2.27
CA ASP A 257 6.33 -10.05 3.16
C ASP A 257 6.14 -9.03 4.28
N PHE A 258 5.00 -9.14 4.98
CA PHE A 258 4.67 -8.31 6.12
C PHE A 258 3.87 -9.08 7.18
N PHE A 259 4.25 -8.95 8.43
CA PHE A 259 3.64 -9.59 9.58
C PHE A 259 3.05 -8.56 10.52
N LEU A 260 1.76 -8.65 10.78
CA LEU A 260 1.03 -7.75 11.65
C LEU A 260 0.74 -8.41 13.00
N SER A 261 1.24 -7.84 14.09
CA SER A 261 0.89 -8.23 15.45
C SER A 261 0.14 -7.07 16.14
N ARG A 262 -1.17 -7.23 16.27
CA ARG A 262 -1.98 -6.24 16.99
C ARG A 262 -1.74 -6.28 18.50
N GLU A 263 -1.39 -7.44 19.02
CA GLU A 263 -1.12 -7.66 20.45
C GLU A 263 0.10 -6.85 20.90
N THR A 264 1.15 -6.85 20.10
CA THR A 264 2.39 -6.12 20.42
C THR A 264 2.45 -4.71 19.86
N GLY A 265 1.44 -4.27 19.11
CA GLY A 265 1.44 -2.97 18.43
C GLY A 265 2.51 -2.84 17.33
N ARG A 266 3.05 -3.97 16.81
CA ARG A 266 4.16 -4.02 15.86
C ARG A 266 3.76 -4.64 14.54
N GLY A 267 4.26 -4.06 13.47
CA GLY A 267 4.31 -4.66 12.15
C GLY A 267 5.77 -4.96 11.80
N GLN A 268 6.04 -6.03 11.06
CA GLN A 268 7.39 -6.38 10.63
C GLN A 268 7.42 -6.67 9.13
N TYR A 269 8.21 -5.92 8.40
CA TYR A 269 8.54 -6.21 7.01
C TYR A 269 9.62 -7.27 6.94
N LEU A 270 9.47 -8.22 6.02
CA LEU A 270 10.51 -9.18 5.67
C LEU A 270 11.27 -8.69 4.44
N LEU A 271 12.54 -8.44 4.61
CA LEU A 271 13.49 -8.18 3.53
C LEU A 271 14.20 -9.48 3.16
N ALA A 272 14.40 -9.70 1.86
CA ALA A 272 15.16 -10.83 1.35
C ALA A 272 16.13 -10.37 0.26
N GLN A 273 17.37 -10.90 0.27
CA GLN A 273 18.32 -10.67 -0.81
C GLN A 273 17.76 -11.22 -2.13
N LYS A 274 17.91 -10.46 -3.23
CA LYS A 274 17.67 -10.98 -4.57
C LYS A 274 18.60 -12.19 -4.77
N LYS A 275 18.04 -13.32 -5.21
CA LYS A 275 18.90 -14.43 -5.67
C LYS A 275 19.68 -13.90 -6.87
N LEU A 276 20.99 -14.02 -6.80
CA LEU A 276 21.87 -13.85 -7.96
C LEU A 276 21.49 -14.81 -9.06
#